data_7eff3a99fdb8ed541c1aac07e6da25fe
#
_entry.id   7eff3a99fdb8ed541c1aac07e6da25fe
#
_cell.length_a   1.000
_cell.length_b   1.000
_cell.length_c   1.000
_cell.angle_alpha   90.00
_cell.angle_beta   90.00
_cell.angle_gamma   90.00
#
_symmetry.space_group_name_H-M   'P 1'
#
loop_
_entity.id
_entity.type
_entity.pdbx_description
1 polymer ?
#
loop_
_entity_poly.entity_id
_entity_poly.type
_entity_poly.pdbx_seq_one_letter_code
_entity_poly.pdbx_strand_id
1 'polypeptide(L)'
;VKFQKDNGLKKTIFLIPNKNYKNEIKKAIKKSKIKTFKIHYYDTDPTKLTKQVEKITKYPQRKQNVKDEIKRLENSEDPNKEKKIKNLEKKDTIGKIGFDSLVIADFDESLKSITTSLIYTDVSPKKIYFITLNQWFDESLLKETSYQPIYYPSINKEMAGPIAYSSSI
;
A
#
# COMPACT_ATOMS: atom_id res chain seq x y z
N VAL A 1 -5.01 9.54 13.35
CA VAL A 1 -6.43 9.86 13.54
C VAL A 1 -6.82 11.09 12.74
N LYS A 2 -6.14 12.23 12.92
CA LYS A 2 -6.42 13.47 12.18
C LYS A 2 -6.31 13.25 10.66
N PHE A 3 -5.18 12.71 10.19
CA PHE A 3 -4.95 12.41 8.79
C PHE A 3 -6.06 11.54 8.16
N GLN A 4 -6.53 10.51 8.88
CA GLN A 4 -7.65 9.68 8.40
C GLN A 4 -8.93 10.49 8.20
N LYS A 5 -9.23 11.40 9.13
CA LYS A 5 -10.41 12.27 9.04
C LYS A 5 -10.30 13.26 7.88
N ASP A 6 -9.16 13.94 7.80
CA ASP A 6 -8.92 15.00 6.81
C ASP A 6 -8.94 14.46 5.37
N ASN A 7 -8.52 13.18 5.18
CA ASN A 7 -8.52 12.51 3.88
C ASN A 7 -9.69 11.53 3.67
N GLY A 8 -10.66 11.49 4.59
CA GLY A 8 -11.84 10.65 4.46
C GLY A 8 -11.57 9.13 4.43
N LEU A 9 -10.47 8.68 5.05
CA LEU A 9 -10.03 7.29 5.02
C LEU A 9 -10.91 6.41 5.90
N LYS A 10 -11.45 5.34 5.31
CA LYS A 10 -12.41 4.44 5.98
C LYS A 10 -11.86 3.04 6.23
N LYS A 11 -10.91 2.61 5.42
CA LYS A 11 -10.38 1.23 5.43
C LYS A 11 -8.86 1.23 5.54
N THR A 12 -8.36 1.72 6.67
CA THR A 12 -6.92 1.69 6.99
C THR A 12 -6.52 0.31 7.49
N ILE A 13 -5.57 -0.33 6.83
CA ILE A 13 -4.93 -1.55 7.31
C ILE A 13 -3.59 -1.25 7.98
N PHE A 14 -3.17 -2.11 8.89
CA PHE A 14 -1.83 -2.07 9.48
C PHE A 14 -1.03 -3.28 9.04
N LEU A 15 0.20 -3.04 8.60
CA LEU A 15 1.18 -4.05 8.26
C LEU A 15 2.26 -4.04 9.33
N ILE A 16 2.30 -5.10 10.14
CA ILE A 16 3.17 -5.21 11.31
C ILE A 16 4.10 -6.42 11.13
N PRO A 17 5.42 -6.22 11.09
CA PRO A 17 6.36 -7.33 10.98
C PRO A 17 6.34 -8.20 12.24
N ASN A 18 6.62 -9.48 12.09
CA ASN A 18 6.79 -10.44 13.20
C ASN A 18 8.16 -10.25 13.87
N LYS A 19 8.38 -9.08 14.45
CA LYS A 19 9.59 -8.70 15.21
C LYS A 19 9.28 -8.52 16.69
N ASN A 20 10.31 -8.31 17.50
CA ASN A 20 10.21 -8.17 18.96
C ASN A 20 9.27 -7.03 19.41
N TYR A 21 9.21 -5.92 18.67
CA TYR A 21 8.35 -4.77 18.99
C TYR A 21 6.88 -4.89 18.53
N LYS A 22 6.50 -6.01 17.93
CA LYS A 22 5.13 -6.27 17.46
C LYS A 22 4.05 -6.01 18.51
N ASN A 23 4.28 -6.43 19.74
CA ASN A 23 3.31 -6.28 20.83
C ASN A 23 3.18 -4.81 21.28
N GLU A 24 4.25 -4.05 21.22
CA GLU A 24 4.26 -2.63 21.52
C GLU A 24 3.44 -1.83 20.50
N ILE A 25 3.63 -2.11 19.21
CA ILE A 25 2.83 -1.52 18.14
C ILE A 25 1.34 -1.84 18.34
N LYS A 26 1.01 -3.10 18.64
CA LYS A 26 -0.37 -3.52 18.90
C LYS A 26 -1.00 -2.75 20.06
N LYS A 27 -0.26 -2.55 21.16
CA LYS A 27 -0.70 -1.74 22.31
C LYS A 27 -0.88 -0.27 21.93
N ALA A 28 0.03 0.29 21.15
CA ALA A 28 -0.04 1.67 20.68
C ALA A 28 -1.27 1.91 19.78
N ILE A 29 -1.56 1.01 18.86
CA ILE A 29 -2.76 1.07 18.01
C ILE A 29 -4.03 1.09 18.88
N LYS A 30 -4.13 0.22 19.87
CA LYS A 30 -5.29 0.18 20.79
C LYS A 30 -5.47 1.48 21.56
N LYS A 31 -4.37 2.11 22.00
CA LYS A 31 -4.41 3.37 22.75
C LYS A 31 -4.74 4.58 21.87
N SER A 32 -4.36 4.56 20.60
CA SER A 32 -4.42 5.71 19.70
C SER A 32 -5.83 6.08 19.22
N LYS A 33 -6.84 5.25 19.45
CA LYS A 33 -8.21 5.42 18.89
C LYS A 33 -8.25 5.52 17.35
N ILE A 34 -7.21 5.05 16.66
CA ILE A 34 -7.17 4.98 15.20
C ILE A 34 -8.24 3.99 14.73
N LYS A 35 -9.02 4.38 13.72
CA LYS A 35 -9.92 3.44 13.04
C LYS A 35 -9.10 2.45 12.25
N THR A 36 -9.03 1.22 12.75
CA THR A 36 -8.31 0.11 12.12
C THR A 36 -9.31 -0.79 11.42
N PHE A 37 -9.16 -0.94 10.10
CA PHE A 37 -9.98 -1.88 9.34
C PHE A 37 -9.48 -3.31 9.53
N LYS A 38 -8.17 -3.52 9.41
CA LYS A 38 -7.53 -4.83 9.61
C LYS A 38 -6.06 -4.69 10.00
N ILE A 39 -5.56 -5.63 10.78
CA ILE A 39 -4.14 -5.76 11.09
C ILE A 39 -3.63 -7.03 10.43
N HIS A 40 -2.57 -6.90 9.65
CA HIS A 40 -1.84 -8.01 9.06
C HIS A 40 -0.45 -8.09 9.67
N TYR A 41 -0.10 -9.27 10.16
CA TYR A 41 1.26 -9.59 10.58
C TYR A 41 1.98 -10.30 9.45
N TYR A 42 3.23 -9.98 9.21
CA TYR A 42 4.01 -10.59 8.15
C TYR A 42 5.40 -11.00 8.60
N ASP A 43 5.93 -12.00 7.92
CA ASP A 43 7.31 -12.46 8.05
C ASP A 43 8.18 -11.61 7.13
N THR A 44 9.30 -11.12 7.64
CA THR A 44 10.23 -10.28 6.87
C THR A 44 11.19 -11.09 5.99
N ASP A 45 11.14 -12.41 6.05
CA ASP A 45 11.87 -13.29 5.14
C ASP A 45 11.43 -13.02 3.69
N PRO A 46 12.35 -12.60 2.80
CA PRO A 46 12.02 -12.26 1.41
C PRO A 46 11.33 -13.39 0.65
N THR A 47 11.63 -14.65 0.99
CA THR A 47 11.04 -15.83 0.34
C THR A 47 9.55 -15.99 0.64
N LYS A 48 9.10 -15.46 1.78
CA LYS A 48 7.71 -15.53 2.24
C LYS A 48 6.95 -14.22 2.03
N LEU A 49 7.67 -13.10 2.08
CA LEU A 49 7.09 -11.76 2.08
C LEU A 49 6.19 -11.51 0.87
N THR A 50 6.69 -11.77 -0.33
CA THR A 50 5.94 -11.52 -1.56
C THR A 50 4.61 -12.29 -1.58
N LYS A 51 4.61 -13.58 -1.22
CA LYS A 51 3.39 -14.39 -1.15
C LYS A 51 2.38 -13.87 -0.13
N GLN A 52 2.87 -13.37 1.01
CA GLN A 52 2.01 -12.76 2.03
C GLN A 52 1.37 -11.47 1.51
N VAL A 53 2.15 -10.63 0.83
CA VAL A 53 1.65 -9.37 0.24
C VAL A 53 0.66 -9.66 -0.88
N GLU A 54 0.92 -10.63 -1.75
CA GLU A 54 -0.03 -11.08 -2.77
C GLU A 54 -1.39 -11.46 -2.18
N LYS A 55 -1.38 -12.17 -1.05
CA LYS A 55 -2.61 -12.54 -0.34
C LYS A 55 -3.33 -11.33 0.25
N ILE A 56 -2.60 -10.42 0.89
CA ILE A 56 -3.15 -9.20 1.50
C ILE A 56 -3.80 -8.31 0.43
N THR A 57 -3.15 -8.15 -0.69
CA THR A 57 -3.57 -7.29 -1.80
C THR A 57 -4.54 -7.95 -2.77
N LYS A 58 -4.82 -9.25 -2.59
CA LYS A 58 -5.61 -10.09 -3.51
C LYS A 58 -5.05 -10.06 -4.94
N TYR A 59 -3.74 -9.96 -5.07
CA TYR A 59 -3.08 -9.80 -6.36
C TYR A 59 -3.42 -10.90 -7.38
N PRO A 60 -3.38 -12.21 -7.04
CA PRO A 60 -3.72 -13.26 -7.99
C PRO A 60 -5.14 -13.12 -8.54
N GLN A 61 -6.11 -12.78 -7.68
CA GLN A 61 -7.49 -12.58 -8.11
C GLN A 61 -7.62 -11.35 -9.00
N ARG A 62 -6.99 -10.24 -8.63
CA ARG A 62 -7.03 -9.00 -9.42
C ARG A 62 -6.34 -9.17 -10.78
N LYS A 63 -5.31 -9.99 -10.85
CA LYS A 63 -4.63 -10.37 -12.09
C LYS A 63 -5.53 -11.27 -12.96
N GLN A 64 -6.20 -12.23 -12.34
CA GLN A 64 -7.17 -13.09 -13.04
C GLN A 64 -8.33 -12.27 -13.61
N ASN A 65 -8.82 -11.28 -12.89
CA ASN A 65 -9.90 -10.40 -13.34
C ASN A 65 -9.59 -9.72 -14.70
N VAL A 66 -8.31 -9.40 -14.99
CA VAL A 66 -7.92 -8.85 -16.31
C VAL A 66 -8.22 -9.86 -17.41
N LYS A 67 -7.81 -11.11 -17.20
CA LYS A 67 -8.03 -12.20 -18.18
C LYS A 67 -9.51 -12.48 -18.39
N ASP A 68 -10.26 -12.53 -17.29
CA ASP A 68 -11.70 -12.79 -17.33
C ASP A 68 -12.46 -11.68 -18.07
N GLU A 69 -12.05 -10.41 -17.84
CA GLU A 69 -12.68 -9.28 -18.53
C GLU A 69 -12.32 -9.22 -20.01
N ILE A 70 -11.08 -9.53 -20.38
CA ILE A 70 -10.68 -9.66 -21.80
C ILE A 70 -11.54 -10.74 -22.46
N LYS A 71 -11.65 -11.93 -21.88
CA LYS A 71 -12.47 -13.03 -22.40
C LYS A 71 -13.95 -12.64 -22.52
N ARG A 72 -14.47 -11.89 -21.54
CA ARG A 72 -15.85 -11.38 -21.59
C ARG A 72 -16.05 -10.43 -22.77
N LEU A 73 -15.09 -9.53 -23.02
CA LEU A 73 -15.15 -8.59 -24.14
C LEU A 73 -15.02 -9.27 -25.50
N GLU A 74 -14.14 -10.28 -25.62
CA GLU A 74 -14.00 -11.08 -26.86
C GLU A 74 -15.32 -11.69 -27.28
N ASN A 75 -16.11 -12.18 -26.33
CA ASN A 75 -17.41 -12.80 -26.55
C ASN A 75 -18.58 -11.79 -26.56
N SER A 76 -18.32 -10.49 -26.50
CA SER A 76 -19.34 -9.45 -26.51
C SER A 76 -19.53 -8.85 -27.91
N GLU A 77 -20.69 -8.25 -28.13
CA GLU A 77 -21.00 -7.47 -29.34
C GLU A 77 -20.65 -5.97 -29.17
N ASP A 78 -19.83 -5.63 -28.18
CA ASP A 78 -19.43 -4.24 -27.91
C ASP A 78 -18.61 -3.69 -29.09
N PRO A 79 -19.07 -2.62 -29.77
CA PRO A 79 -18.38 -2.06 -30.95
C PRO A 79 -16.98 -1.52 -30.61
N ASN A 80 -16.71 -1.25 -29.34
CA ASN A 80 -15.41 -0.75 -28.86
C ASN A 80 -14.55 -1.84 -28.18
N LYS A 81 -14.91 -3.12 -28.34
CA LYS A 81 -14.23 -4.22 -27.63
C LYS A 81 -12.72 -4.25 -27.86
N GLU A 82 -12.27 -4.09 -29.09
CA GLU A 82 -10.83 -4.12 -29.42
C GLU A 82 -10.03 -3.04 -28.68
N LYS A 83 -10.56 -1.82 -28.63
CA LYS A 83 -9.93 -0.71 -27.91
C LYS A 83 -9.91 -0.99 -26.40
N LYS A 84 -10.98 -1.54 -25.85
CA LYS A 84 -11.07 -1.91 -24.43
C LYS A 84 -10.09 -3.03 -24.09
N ILE A 85 -9.98 -4.07 -24.93
CA ILE A 85 -9.03 -5.17 -24.77
C ILE A 85 -7.59 -4.65 -24.79
N LYS A 86 -7.20 -3.84 -25.79
CA LYS A 86 -5.87 -3.23 -25.84
C LYS A 86 -5.52 -2.40 -24.59
N ASN A 87 -6.53 -1.76 -24.00
CA ASN A 87 -6.33 -1.01 -22.75
C ASN A 87 -6.18 -1.93 -21.52
N LEU A 88 -6.85 -3.09 -21.53
CA LEU A 88 -6.74 -4.08 -20.46
C LEU A 88 -5.40 -4.82 -20.52
N GLU A 89 -4.90 -5.14 -21.71
CA GLU A 89 -3.60 -5.80 -21.91
C GLU A 89 -2.42 -5.00 -21.35
N LYS A 90 -2.58 -3.67 -21.21
CA LYS A 90 -1.59 -2.78 -20.57
C LYS A 90 -1.65 -2.78 -19.04
N LYS A 91 -2.66 -3.42 -18.46
CA LYS A 91 -2.87 -3.45 -17.01
C LYS A 91 -2.42 -4.76 -16.42
N ASP A 92 -1.70 -4.70 -15.32
CA ASP A 92 -1.33 -5.90 -14.58
C ASP A 92 -2.52 -6.44 -13.77
N THR A 93 -3.32 -5.55 -13.19
CA THR A 93 -4.50 -5.92 -12.40
C THR A 93 -5.69 -5.00 -12.65
N ILE A 94 -6.90 -5.54 -12.41
CA ILE A 94 -8.13 -4.75 -12.26
C ILE A 94 -8.91 -5.20 -11.03
N GLY A 95 -9.76 -4.30 -10.52
CA GLY A 95 -10.60 -4.54 -9.35
C GLY A 95 -10.11 -3.81 -8.10
N LYS A 96 -10.94 -3.84 -7.08
CA LYS A 96 -10.71 -3.11 -5.83
C LYS A 96 -9.64 -3.78 -4.99
N ILE A 97 -8.68 -3.01 -4.49
CA ILE A 97 -7.66 -3.45 -3.53
C ILE A 97 -8.32 -3.87 -2.20
N GLY A 98 -9.39 -3.18 -1.80
CA GLY A 98 -10.16 -3.50 -0.59
C GLY A 98 -9.82 -2.65 0.63
N PHE A 99 -8.81 -1.77 0.53
CA PHE A 99 -8.46 -0.76 1.52
C PHE A 99 -8.04 0.54 0.82
N ASP A 100 -8.10 1.66 1.52
CA ASP A 100 -7.79 3.00 1.00
C ASP A 100 -6.46 3.55 1.52
N SER A 101 -5.97 2.96 2.58
CA SER A 101 -4.74 3.36 3.23
C SER A 101 -4.09 2.20 3.97
N LEU A 102 -2.78 2.27 4.11
CA LEU A 102 -2.02 1.33 4.91
C LEU A 102 -0.99 2.05 5.79
N VAL A 103 -0.79 1.51 6.97
CA VAL A 103 0.26 1.93 7.89
C VAL A 103 1.29 0.81 7.97
N ILE A 104 2.53 1.09 7.58
CA ILE A 104 3.63 0.14 7.65
C ILE A 104 4.41 0.41 8.94
N ALA A 105 4.36 -0.54 9.87
CA ALA A 105 5.08 -0.45 11.13
C ALA A 105 6.45 -1.15 11.03
N ASP A 106 7.23 -0.76 10.06
CA ASP A 106 8.58 -1.30 9.81
C ASP A 106 9.58 -0.19 9.50
N PHE A 107 10.86 -0.55 9.42
CA PHE A 107 11.98 0.39 9.32
C PHE A 107 13.02 -0.13 8.34
N ASP A 108 13.88 0.77 7.86
CA ASP A 108 15.08 0.49 7.07
C ASP A 108 14.83 -0.48 5.88
N GLU A 109 15.70 -1.42 5.66
CA GLU A 109 15.62 -2.40 4.56
C GLU A 109 14.33 -3.24 4.58
N SER A 110 13.77 -3.53 5.75
CA SER A 110 12.49 -4.24 5.85
C SER A 110 11.34 -3.37 5.33
N LEU A 111 11.34 -2.07 5.61
CA LEU A 111 10.38 -1.13 5.07
C LEU A 111 10.47 -1.07 3.54
N LYS A 112 11.67 -1.02 3.01
CA LYS A 112 11.93 -1.05 1.56
C LYS A 112 11.41 -2.34 0.93
N SER A 113 11.68 -3.47 1.54
CA SER A 113 11.26 -4.79 1.05
C SER A 113 9.73 -4.92 0.99
N ILE A 114 9.01 -4.53 2.05
CA ILE A 114 7.54 -4.58 2.05
C ILE A 114 6.93 -3.60 1.05
N THR A 115 7.50 -2.40 0.93
CA THR A 115 7.03 -1.38 -0.02
C THR A 115 7.23 -1.85 -1.46
N THR A 116 8.39 -2.43 -1.77
CA THR A 116 8.68 -3.03 -3.08
C THR A 116 7.68 -4.15 -3.41
N SER A 117 7.39 -5.03 -2.44
CA SER A 117 6.40 -6.11 -2.63
C SER A 117 4.98 -5.58 -2.86
N LEU A 118 4.60 -4.49 -2.20
CA LEU A 118 3.31 -3.82 -2.45
C LEU A 118 3.22 -3.28 -3.87
N ILE A 119 4.26 -2.59 -4.34
CA ILE A 119 4.32 -2.05 -5.70
C ILE A 119 4.30 -3.18 -6.74
N TYR A 120 5.03 -4.26 -6.50
CA TYR A 120 5.00 -5.46 -7.33
C TYR A 120 3.58 -6.03 -7.47
N THR A 121 2.78 -5.97 -6.43
CA THR A 121 1.37 -6.41 -6.45
C THR A 121 0.39 -5.35 -6.98
N ASP A 122 0.89 -4.37 -7.71
CA ASP A 122 0.11 -3.26 -8.27
C ASP A 122 -0.68 -2.47 -7.21
N VAL A 123 -0.08 -2.32 -6.03
CA VAL A 123 -0.53 -1.45 -4.95
C VAL A 123 0.52 -0.37 -4.73
N SER A 124 0.25 0.82 -5.22
CA SER A 124 1.22 1.93 -5.21
C SER A 124 0.71 3.12 -4.40
N PRO A 125 1.61 4.00 -3.96
CA PRO A 125 1.26 5.25 -3.28
C PRO A 125 0.37 6.18 -4.11
N LYS A 126 0.34 6.01 -5.42
CA LYS A 126 -0.55 6.75 -6.34
C LYS A 126 -2.01 6.27 -6.26
N LYS A 127 -2.24 5.05 -5.78
CA LYS A 127 -3.58 4.43 -5.71
C LYS A 127 -4.17 4.48 -4.30
N ILE A 128 -3.35 4.38 -3.29
CA ILE A 128 -3.73 4.39 -1.87
C ILE A 128 -2.71 5.13 -1.03
N TYR A 129 -3.10 5.53 0.17
CA TYR A 129 -2.20 6.23 1.09
C TYR A 129 -1.24 5.26 1.79
N PHE A 130 0.08 5.47 1.60
CA PHE A 130 1.14 4.78 2.32
C PHE A 130 1.59 5.65 3.49
N ILE A 131 1.49 5.11 4.70
CA ILE A 131 1.83 5.82 5.95
C ILE A 131 2.87 4.99 6.68
N THR A 132 3.94 5.64 7.15
CA THR A 132 4.98 5.01 7.98
C THR A 132 4.97 5.58 9.39
N LEU A 133 5.70 4.95 10.32
CA LEU A 133 5.68 5.36 11.73
C LEU A 133 6.67 6.46 12.06
N ASN A 134 7.69 6.67 11.27
CA ASN A 134 8.71 7.68 11.50
C ASN A 134 9.21 8.32 10.21
N GLN A 135 10.00 9.37 10.38
CA GLN A 135 10.60 10.15 9.30
C GLN A 135 11.95 9.62 8.81
N TRP A 136 12.45 8.53 9.37
CA TRP A 136 13.73 7.95 8.98
C TRP A 136 13.53 7.11 7.73
N PHE A 137 13.90 7.72 6.62
CA PHE A 137 13.93 7.05 5.33
C PHE A 137 15.38 6.79 4.95
N ASP A 138 15.62 5.64 4.37
CA ASP A 138 16.76 5.46 3.51
C ASP A 138 16.63 6.46 2.34
N GLU A 139 17.68 7.25 2.09
CA GLU A 139 17.71 8.20 0.97
C GLU A 139 17.39 7.54 -0.36
N SER A 140 17.64 6.25 -0.51
CA SER A 140 17.29 5.50 -1.71
C SER A 140 15.78 5.42 -1.94
N LEU A 141 14.96 5.35 -0.89
CA LEU A 141 13.49 5.39 -0.98
C LEU A 141 12.99 6.76 -1.45
N LEU A 142 13.72 7.81 -1.12
CA LEU A 142 13.36 9.17 -1.47
C LEU A 142 13.63 9.48 -2.95
N LYS A 143 14.63 8.85 -3.53
CA LYS A 143 14.99 9.02 -4.94
C LYS A 143 14.11 8.20 -5.88
N GLU A 144 13.45 7.19 -5.37
CA GLU A 144 12.60 6.30 -6.14
C GLU A 144 11.16 6.84 -6.24
N THR A 145 10.82 7.41 -7.38
CA THR A 145 9.51 8.03 -7.61
C THR A 145 8.33 7.06 -7.51
N SER A 146 8.58 5.76 -7.69
CA SER A 146 7.55 4.72 -7.57
C SER A 146 7.06 4.53 -6.13
N TYR A 147 7.86 4.92 -5.13
CA TYR A 147 7.50 4.86 -3.71
C TYR A 147 6.80 6.13 -3.20
N GLN A 148 6.66 7.14 -4.02
CA GLN A 148 6.08 8.42 -3.59
C GLN A 148 4.62 8.57 -4.01
N PRO A 149 3.78 9.27 -3.20
CA PRO A 149 4.11 9.88 -1.90
C PRO A 149 4.01 8.91 -0.73
N ILE A 150 4.93 9.00 0.23
CA ILE A 150 4.83 8.32 1.53
C ILE A 150 4.60 9.37 2.61
N TYR A 151 3.67 9.09 3.51
CA TYR A 151 3.30 9.98 4.62
C TYR A 151 3.87 9.47 5.94
N TYR A 152 4.32 10.38 6.80
CA TYR A 152 4.83 10.04 8.12
C TYR A 152 4.52 11.14 9.12
N PRO A 153 4.42 10.84 10.42
CA PRO A 153 4.25 11.86 11.44
C PRO A 153 5.53 12.72 11.55
N SER A 154 5.37 14.04 11.50
CA SER A 154 6.45 14.99 11.73
C SER A 154 6.23 15.72 13.04
N ILE A 155 7.30 15.85 13.82
CA ILE A 155 7.28 16.58 15.10
C ILE A 155 7.46 18.08 14.86
N ASN A 156 8.10 18.47 13.76
CA ASN A 156 8.40 19.87 13.46
C ASN A 156 8.19 20.16 11.96
N LYS A 157 7.40 21.19 11.66
CA LYS A 157 7.14 21.62 10.28
C LYS A 157 8.41 22.05 9.53
N GLU A 158 9.40 22.55 10.25
CA GLU A 158 10.68 23.02 9.68
C GLU A 158 11.59 21.87 9.24
N MET A 159 11.38 20.66 9.78
CA MET A 159 12.14 19.45 9.40
C MET A 159 11.47 18.63 8.30
N ALA A 160 10.30 19.01 7.86
CA ALA A 160 9.67 18.47 6.68
C ALA A 160 10.42 19.00 5.46
N GLY A 161 11.48 18.31 5.06
CA GLY A 161 12.21 18.59 3.83
C GLY A 161 11.31 18.47 2.60
N PRO A 162 11.79 18.87 1.42
CA PRO A 162 11.01 18.93 0.17
C PRO A 162 10.39 17.59 -0.29
N ILE A 163 10.67 16.53 0.44
CA ILE A 163 10.18 15.16 0.17
C ILE A 163 8.98 14.81 1.03
N ALA A 164 8.75 15.51 2.10
CA ALA A 164 7.48 15.50 2.79
C ALA A 164 6.48 16.24 1.90
N TYR A 165 6.09 15.61 0.83
CA TYR A 165 4.82 15.98 0.23
C TYR A 165 3.78 15.74 1.30
N SER A 166 3.69 16.70 2.06
CA SER A 166 2.81 16.92 3.10
C SER A 166 2.98 16.17 4.31
N SER A 167 2.90 16.89 5.03
CA SER A 167 1.98 16.75 6.08
C SER A 167 2.55 16.12 7.27
N SER A 168 3.02 16.96 8.08
CA SER A 168 2.66 16.88 9.50
C SER A 168 1.28 16.23 9.61
N ILE A 169 1.24 14.96 9.88
CA ILE A 169 0.06 14.29 10.38
C ILE A 169 -0.18 14.75 11.81
#